data_f9ad2a914b2ff04370e29014978cee74
#
_entry.id   f9ad2a914b2ff04370e29014978cee74
#
_cell.length_a   1.000
_cell.length_b   1.000
_cell.length_c   1.000
_cell.angle_alpha   90.00
_cell.angle_beta   90.00
_cell.angle_gamma   90.00
#
_symmetry.space_group_name_H-M   'P 1'
#
loop_
_entity.id
_entity.type
_entity.pdbx_description
1 polymer ?
#
loop_
_entity_poly.entity_id
_entity_poly.type
_entity_poly.pdbx_seq_one_letter_code
_entity_poly.pdbx_strand_id
1 'polypeptide(L)'
;SVHTPDGAAKYEVQGKVIELADLKAATGKLQPRDRNRKESDVLAKQRAGSEFNAERLLDDPTSGSGAPIIARDGTVMSGNGRVLTMQEVYSGNQPDSQTAYTQALSDAGIDTTGFSQPIYVRQLADDMTVDDLVKFASASNSEAQAQMSMTERATKDAVSLNDSGIIDLYVGGEVGNSLNR
;
A
#
# COMPACT_ATOMS: atom_id res chain seq x y z
N SER A 1 6.73 1.35 -18.40
CA SER A 1 7.66 0.73 -17.42
C SER A 1 7.59 1.45 -16.09
N VAL A 2 7.90 0.72 -15.03
CA VAL A 2 8.00 1.26 -13.68
C VAL A 2 9.37 0.97 -13.10
N HIS A 3 9.84 1.84 -12.22
CA HIS A 3 11.06 1.65 -11.44
C HIS A 3 10.71 1.23 -10.03
N THR A 4 11.57 0.43 -9.41
CA THR A 4 11.52 0.23 -7.96
C THR A 4 11.79 1.55 -7.25
N PRO A 5 11.27 1.76 -6.03
CA PRO A 5 11.43 3.03 -5.32
C PRO A 5 12.88 3.48 -5.14
N ASP A 6 13.81 2.53 -4.97
CA ASP A 6 15.26 2.79 -4.88
C ASP A 6 15.92 3.06 -6.25
N GLY A 7 15.17 2.94 -7.35
CA GLY A 7 15.69 3.09 -8.71
C GLY A 7 16.60 1.96 -9.19
N ALA A 8 16.77 0.91 -8.40
CA ALA A 8 17.71 -0.18 -8.68
C ALA A 8 17.25 -1.11 -9.80
N ALA A 9 15.94 -1.23 -10.05
CA ALA A 9 15.39 -2.10 -11.07
C ALA A 9 14.24 -1.42 -11.83
N LYS A 10 14.10 -1.83 -13.09
CA LYS A 10 13.04 -1.38 -13.99
C LYS A 10 12.25 -2.59 -14.50
N TYR A 11 10.94 -2.46 -14.51
CA TYR A 11 10.03 -3.50 -14.97
C TYR A 11 9.09 -2.97 -16.03
N GLU A 12 8.83 -3.77 -17.05
CA GLU A 12 7.82 -3.42 -18.04
C GLU A 12 6.43 -3.78 -17.51
N VAL A 13 5.54 -2.83 -17.61
CA VAL A 13 4.13 -2.98 -17.20
C VAL A 13 3.21 -2.47 -18.31
N GLN A 14 2.02 -3.04 -18.36
CA GLN A 14 0.95 -2.59 -19.22
C GLN A 14 -0.26 -2.19 -18.38
N GLY A 15 -0.77 -0.98 -18.59
CA GLY A 15 -2.01 -0.52 -17.97
C GLY A 15 -3.21 -1.26 -18.54
N LYS A 16 -4.13 -1.68 -17.68
CA LYS A 16 -5.39 -2.29 -18.07
C LYS A 16 -6.46 -2.09 -17.00
N VAL A 17 -7.71 -2.23 -17.39
CA VAL A 17 -8.84 -2.26 -16.48
C VAL A 17 -9.25 -3.71 -16.23
N ILE A 18 -9.51 -4.04 -14.97
CA ILE A 18 -10.08 -5.31 -14.57
C ILE A 18 -11.20 -5.10 -13.56
N GLU A 19 -11.97 -6.15 -13.28
CA GLU A 19 -12.91 -6.14 -12.16
C GLU A 19 -12.15 -6.22 -10.84
N LEU A 20 -12.58 -5.41 -9.86
CA LEU A 20 -11.98 -5.44 -8.52
C LEU A 20 -12.02 -6.84 -7.90
N ALA A 21 -13.11 -7.59 -8.12
CA ALA A 21 -13.28 -8.95 -7.61
C ALA A 21 -12.28 -9.97 -8.20
N ASP A 22 -11.67 -9.68 -9.34
CA ASP A 22 -10.70 -10.56 -9.99
C ASP A 22 -9.27 -10.41 -9.44
N LEU A 23 -9.04 -9.42 -8.58
CA LEU A 23 -7.75 -9.25 -7.91
C LEU A 23 -7.55 -10.30 -6.83
N LYS A 24 -6.35 -10.86 -6.79
CA LYS A 24 -5.92 -11.83 -5.78
C LYS A 24 -4.94 -11.18 -4.81
N ALA A 25 -5.22 -11.23 -3.53
CA ALA A 25 -4.27 -10.76 -2.51
C ALA A 25 -3.00 -11.62 -2.53
N ALA A 26 -1.85 -10.98 -2.46
CA ALA A 26 -0.59 -11.68 -2.28
C ALA A 26 -0.54 -12.32 -0.89
N THR A 27 0.03 -13.51 -0.80
CA THR A 27 0.18 -14.27 0.45
C THR A 27 1.60 -14.77 0.61
N GLY A 28 1.99 -15.07 1.84
CA GLY A 28 3.31 -15.63 2.16
C GLY A 28 4.46 -14.70 1.73
N LYS A 29 5.44 -15.26 1.04
CA LYS A 29 6.64 -14.53 0.61
C LYS A 29 6.38 -13.38 -0.37
N LEU A 30 5.24 -13.39 -1.06
CA LEU A 30 4.83 -12.32 -1.97
C LEU A 30 4.23 -11.12 -1.23
N GLN A 31 3.97 -11.23 0.06
CA GLN A 31 3.53 -10.14 0.91
C GLN A 31 4.54 -9.89 2.03
N PRO A 32 5.58 -9.11 1.76
CA PRO A 32 6.66 -8.88 2.73
C PRO A 32 6.25 -8.03 3.93
N ARG A 33 5.08 -7.42 3.89
CA ARG A 33 4.55 -6.59 4.98
C ARG A 33 3.56 -7.38 5.81
N ASP A 34 3.89 -7.61 7.08
CA ASP A 34 2.92 -8.07 8.06
C ASP A 34 1.94 -6.92 8.35
N ARG A 35 0.67 -7.13 7.97
CA ARG A 35 -0.38 -6.12 8.16
C ARG A 35 -1.27 -6.52 9.30
N ASN A 36 -1.29 -5.72 10.35
CA ASN A 36 -2.38 -5.77 11.31
C ASN A 36 -3.69 -5.44 10.57
N ARG A 37 -4.59 -6.41 10.52
CA ARG A 37 -5.84 -6.30 9.75
C ARG A 37 -6.69 -5.11 10.17
N LYS A 38 -6.80 -4.84 11.47
CA LYS A 38 -7.57 -3.70 12.00
C LYS A 38 -7.01 -2.36 11.56
N GLU A 39 -5.70 -2.19 11.64
CA GLU A 39 -5.02 -0.96 11.21
C GLU A 39 -5.14 -0.76 9.70
N SER A 40 -5.04 -1.84 8.94
CA SER A 40 -5.21 -1.80 7.48
C SER A 40 -6.62 -1.39 7.08
N ASP A 41 -7.64 -1.88 7.78
CA ASP A 41 -9.04 -1.52 7.52
C ASP A 41 -9.32 -0.06 7.88
N VAL A 42 -8.80 0.44 9.00
CA VAL A 42 -8.93 1.85 9.39
C VAL A 42 -8.28 2.77 8.36
N LEU A 43 -7.06 2.45 7.93
CA LEU A 43 -6.35 3.22 6.90
C LEU A 43 -7.07 3.18 5.55
N ALA A 44 -7.62 2.04 5.18
CA ALA A 44 -8.38 1.91 3.93
C ALA A 44 -9.61 2.81 3.94
N LYS A 45 -10.37 2.84 5.03
CA LYS A 45 -11.54 3.72 5.20
C LYS A 45 -11.17 5.19 5.15
N GLN A 46 -10.10 5.58 5.83
CA GLN A 46 -9.61 6.95 5.85
C GLN A 46 -9.17 7.41 4.45
N ARG A 47 -8.42 6.58 3.73
CA ARG A 47 -7.95 6.85 2.37
C ARG A 47 -9.07 6.80 1.33
N ALA A 48 -10.11 6.01 1.57
CA ALA A 48 -11.29 5.97 0.71
C ALA A 48 -12.22 7.16 0.92
N GLY A 49 -12.20 7.78 2.09
CA GLY A 49 -13.02 8.92 2.47
C GLY A 49 -12.32 10.26 2.29
N SER A 50 -11.98 10.88 3.40
CA SER A 50 -11.45 12.27 3.44
C SER A 50 -10.10 12.46 2.75
N GLU A 51 -9.27 11.43 2.68
CA GLU A 51 -7.94 11.47 2.06
C GLU A 51 -7.92 10.88 0.64
N PHE A 52 -9.08 10.63 0.06
CA PHE A 52 -9.16 10.01 -1.26
C PHE A 52 -8.61 10.93 -2.35
N ASN A 53 -7.69 10.40 -3.14
CA ASN A 53 -7.15 11.06 -4.32
C ASN A 53 -7.08 10.07 -5.47
N ALA A 54 -7.99 10.21 -6.42
CA ALA A 54 -8.12 9.32 -7.56
C ALA A 54 -6.89 9.31 -8.48
N GLU A 55 -6.20 10.43 -8.63
CA GLU A 55 -5.02 10.55 -9.49
C GLU A 55 -3.86 9.68 -9.01
N ARG A 56 -3.79 9.43 -7.70
CA ARG A 56 -2.79 8.52 -7.11
C ARG A 56 -3.04 7.04 -7.42
N LEU A 57 -4.11 6.73 -8.12
CA LEU A 57 -4.50 5.38 -8.52
C LEU A 57 -4.43 5.18 -10.04
N LEU A 58 -3.75 6.07 -10.74
CA LEU A 58 -3.50 6.03 -12.17
C LEU A 58 -2.02 5.65 -12.44
N ASP A 59 -1.54 5.96 -13.64
CA ASP A 59 -0.15 5.67 -14.01
C ASP A 59 0.85 6.47 -13.16
N ASP A 60 1.92 5.80 -12.80
CA ASP A 60 3.03 6.36 -12.04
C ASP A 60 4.32 5.64 -12.44
N PRO A 61 5.44 6.34 -12.59
CA PRO A 61 6.70 5.72 -12.96
C PRO A 61 7.31 4.83 -11.86
N THR A 62 6.79 4.91 -10.63
CA THR A 62 7.30 4.16 -9.48
C THR A 62 6.40 2.98 -9.15
N SER A 63 6.98 1.83 -8.82
CA SER A 63 6.22 0.64 -8.43
C SER A 63 5.55 0.78 -7.07
N GLY A 64 6.05 1.66 -6.20
CA GLY A 64 5.50 1.91 -4.86
C GLY A 64 4.27 2.81 -4.83
N SER A 65 3.98 3.53 -5.91
CA SER A 65 2.87 4.48 -6.04
C SER A 65 2.03 4.21 -7.28
N GLY A 66 1.00 5.01 -7.51
CA GLY A 66 0.10 4.87 -8.65
C GLY A 66 -0.84 3.67 -8.55
N ALA A 67 -1.38 3.23 -9.66
CA ALA A 67 -2.26 2.07 -9.73
C ALA A 67 -1.57 0.80 -9.19
N PRO A 68 -2.32 -0.14 -8.61
CA PRO A 68 -1.73 -1.42 -8.17
C PRO A 68 -1.02 -2.14 -9.31
N ILE A 69 0.05 -2.83 -9.01
CA ILE A 69 0.78 -3.67 -9.96
C ILE A 69 0.44 -5.13 -9.68
N ILE A 70 0.07 -5.83 -10.72
CA ILE A 70 -0.33 -7.23 -10.66
C ILE A 70 0.56 -8.13 -11.52
N ALA A 71 0.68 -9.38 -11.11
CA ALA A 71 1.19 -10.44 -11.97
C ALA A 71 0.12 -10.83 -13.02
N ARG A 72 0.49 -11.64 -14.00
CA ARG A 72 -0.42 -12.07 -15.07
C ARG A 72 -1.64 -12.84 -14.57
N ASP A 73 -1.53 -13.54 -13.45
CA ASP A 73 -2.62 -14.29 -12.85
C ASP A 73 -3.58 -13.43 -12.01
N GLY A 74 -3.34 -12.13 -11.89
CA GLY A 74 -4.14 -11.20 -11.11
C GLY A 74 -3.67 -11.02 -9.66
N THR A 75 -2.57 -11.65 -9.25
CA THR A 75 -2.00 -11.49 -7.92
C THR A 75 -1.43 -10.08 -7.76
N VAL A 76 -1.83 -9.38 -6.70
CA VAL A 76 -1.36 -8.03 -6.39
C VAL A 76 0.08 -8.09 -5.86
N MET A 77 1.01 -7.57 -6.64
CA MET A 77 2.44 -7.57 -6.32
C MET A 77 2.87 -6.29 -5.60
N SER A 78 2.23 -5.19 -5.91
CA SER A 78 2.41 -3.91 -5.22
C SER A 78 1.08 -3.18 -5.12
N GLY A 79 0.78 -2.63 -3.96
CA GLY A 79 -0.43 -1.84 -3.75
C GLY A 79 -1.59 -2.56 -3.08
N ASN A 80 -1.36 -3.58 -2.26
CA ASN A 80 -2.43 -4.24 -1.50
C ASN A 80 -3.24 -3.24 -0.66
N GLY A 81 -2.61 -2.22 -0.08
CA GLY A 81 -3.32 -1.15 0.63
C GLY A 81 -4.21 -0.30 -0.27
N ARG A 82 -3.78 -0.08 -1.51
CA ARG A 82 -4.58 0.63 -2.53
C ARG A 82 -5.78 -0.20 -2.97
N VAL A 83 -5.63 -1.51 -3.06
CA VAL A 83 -6.74 -2.43 -3.34
C VAL A 83 -7.76 -2.41 -2.21
N LEU A 84 -7.33 -2.46 -0.94
CA LEU A 84 -8.22 -2.32 0.21
C LEU A 84 -8.96 -0.98 0.20
N THR A 85 -8.28 0.10 -0.15
CA THR A 85 -8.90 1.42 -0.34
C THR A 85 -9.99 1.38 -1.41
N MET A 86 -9.73 0.74 -2.54
CA MET A 86 -10.71 0.61 -3.63
C MET A 86 -11.89 -0.28 -3.26
N GLN A 87 -11.67 -1.33 -2.48
CA GLN A 87 -12.77 -2.13 -1.94
C GLN A 87 -13.70 -1.28 -1.08
N GLU A 88 -13.15 -0.39 -0.26
CA GLU A 88 -13.95 0.54 0.54
C GLU A 88 -14.65 1.60 -0.33
N VAL A 89 -14.00 2.12 -1.36
CA VAL A 89 -14.60 3.06 -2.34
C VAL A 89 -15.84 2.46 -2.99
N TYR A 90 -15.79 1.19 -3.36
CA TYR A 90 -16.92 0.49 -4.00
C TYR A 90 -17.90 -0.13 -3.01
N SER A 91 -17.69 -0.03 -1.70
CA SER A 91 -18.56 -0.63 -0.68
C SER A 91 -19.95 -0.02 -0.59
N GLY A 92 -20.18 1.14 -1.20
CA GLY A 92 -21.41 1.93 -1.09
C GLY A 92 -21.35 3.00 0.00
N ASN A 93 -20.31 3.03 0.83
CA ASN A 93 -20.12 4.02 1.91
C ASN A 93 -19.42 5.29 1.44
N GLN A 94 -18.83 5.29 0.25
CA GLN A 94 -18.01 6.38 -0.29
C GLN A 94 -18.44 6.78 -1.71
N PRO A 95 -19.69 7.27 -1.90
CA PRO A 95 -20.21 7.57 -3.23
C PRO A 95 -19.43 8.69 -3.93
N ASP A 96 -18.96 9.69 -3.20
CA ASP A 96 -18.19 10.81 -3.77
C ASP A 96 -16.82 10.36 -4.27
N SER A 97 -16.15 9.48 -3.52
CA SER A 97 -14.87 8.90 -3.91
C SER A 97 -15.02 7.98 -5.13
N GLN A 98 -16.09 7.19 -5.18
CA GLN A 98 -16.42 6.35 -6.33
C GLN A 98 -16.63 7.21 -7.58
N THR A 99 -17.38 8.29 -7.48
CA THR A 99 -17.60 9.23 -8.58
C THR A 99 -16.29 9.88 -9.02
N ALA A 100 -15.47 10.33 -8.07
CA ALA A 100 -14.16 10.93 -8.36
C ALA A 100 -13.23 9.96 -9.08
N TYR A 101 -13.21 8.69 -8.69
CA TYR A 101 -12.39 7.67 -9.33
C TYR A 101 -12.85 7.37 -10.76
N THR A 102 -14.15 7.15 -10.97
CA THR A 102 -14.70 6.90 -12.31
C THR A 102 -14.50 8.10 -13.24
N GLN A 103 -14.62 9.30 -12.71
CA GLN A 103 -14.33 10.52 -13.47
C GLN A 103 -12.86 10.62 -13.86
N ALA A 104 -11.94 10.31 -12.94
CA ALA A 104 -10.50 10.30 -13.22
C ALA A 104 -10.12 9.28 -14.31
N LEU A 105 -10.73 8.10 -14.30
CA LEU A 105 -10.54 7.11 -15.36
C LEU A 105 -11.01 7.64 -16.72
N SER A 106 -12.17 8.25 -16.75
CA SER A 106 -12.73 8.89 -17.97
C SER A 106 -11.83 10.00 -18.49
N ASP A 107 -11.38 10.89 -17.62
CA ASP A 107 -10.51 12.02 -17.97
C ASP A 107 -9.15 11.54 -18.50
N ALA A 108 -8.67 10.40 -18.03
CA ALA A 108 -7.45 9.75 -18.51
C ALA A 108 -7.65 8.99 -19.84
N GLY A 109 -8.87 8.94 -20.38
CA GLY A 109 -9.19 8.19 -21.61
C GLY A 109 -9.24 6.68 -21.42
N ILE A 110 -9.44 6.22 -20.21
CA ILE A 110 -9.50 4.80 -19.88
C ILE A 110 -10.95 4.31 -20.04
N ASP A 111 -11.15 3.34 -20.95
CA ASP A 111 -12.45 2.74 -21.19
C ASP A 111 -12.78 1.72 -20.09
N THR A 112 -13.92 1.95 -19.41
CA THR A 112 -14.43 1.08 -18.35
C THR A 112 -15.72 0.35 -18.74
N THR A 113 -16.08 0.36 -20.03
CA THR A 113 -17.29 -0.29 -20.53
C THR A 113 -17.27 -1.77 -20.23
N GLY A 114 -18.37 -2.28 -19.68
CA GLY A 114 -18.52 -3.71 -19.36
C GLY A 114 -18.04 -4.13 -17.98
N PHE A 115 -17.48 -3.21 -17.19
CA PHE A 115 -17.05 -3.46 -15.82
C PHE A 115 -18.04 -2.89 -14.80
N SER A 116 -18.35 -3.66 -13.75
CA SER A 116 -19.18 -3.22 -12.63
C SER A 116 -18.41 -2.38 -11.64
N GLN A 117 -17.25 -2.85 -11.25
CA GLN A 117 -16.33 -2.19 -10.33
C GLN A 117 -14.94 -2.12 -10.98
N PRO A 118 -14.77 -1.26 -11.99
CA PRO A 118 -13.52 -1.18 -12.73
C PRO A 118 -12.39 -0.66 -11.83
N ILE A 119 -11.26 -1.33 -11.87
CA ILE A 119 -10.02 -0.85 -11.29
C ILE A 119 -8.93 -0.82 -12.35
N TYR A 120 -8.23 0.30 -12.44
CA TYR A 120 -7.05 0.43 -13.28
C TYR A 120 -5.85 -0.19 -12.58
N VAL A 121 -5.15 -1.05 -13.26
CA VAL A 121 -3.97 -1.76 -12.76
C VAL A 121 -2.85 -1.71 -13.77
N ARG A 122 -1.63 -1.94 -13.31
CA ARG A 122 -0.45 -2.11 -14.15
C ARG A 122 -0.02 -3.57 -14.07
N GLN A 123 -0.16 -4.31 -15.17
CA GLN A 123 0.21 -5.71 -15.23
C GLN A 123 1.65 -5.87 -15.66
N LEU A 124 2.42 -6.69 -14.94
CA LEU A 124 3.77 -7.07 -15.34
C LEU A 124 3.73 -7.79 -16.69
N ALA A 125 4.54 -7.32 -17.62
CA ALA A 125 4.54 -7.81 -19.00
C ALA A 125 5.24 -9.16 -19.15
N ASP A 126 6.26 -9.41 -18.35
CA ASP A 126 7.11 -10.59 -18.44
C ASP A 126 6.58 -11.75 -17.58
N ASP A 127 6.83 -12.97 -18.06
CA ASP A 127 6.68 -14.17 -17.27
C ASP A 127 7.83 -14.23 -16.26
N MET A 128 7.51 -13.91 -15.01
CA MET A 128 8.47 -13.88 -13.92
C MET A 128 8.43 -15.18 -13.12
N THR A 129 9.59 -15.65 -12.70
CA THR A 129 9.67 -16.76 -11.74
C THR A 129 9.13 -16.32 -10.37
N VAL A 130 8.78 -17.27 -9.52
CA VAL A 130 8.35 -16.96 -8.15
C VAL A 130 9.42 -16.13 -7.40
N ASP A 131 10.69 -16.45 -7.59
CA ASP A 131 11.80 -15.71 -6.97
C ASP A 131 11.87 -14.27 -7.49
N ASP A 132 11.66 -14.04 -8.76
CA ASP A 132 11.64 -12.70 -9.34
C ASP A 132 10.44 -11.89 -8.82
N LEU A 133 9.27 -12.52 -8.70
CA LEU A 133 8.08 -11.89 -8.11
C LEU A 133 8.31 -11.52 -6.65
N VAL A 134 8.96 -12.38 -5.86
CA VAL A 134 9.31 -12.09 -4.46
C VAL A 134 10.27 -10.90 -4.38
N LYS A 135 11.29 -10.85 -5.23
CA LYS A 135 12.23 -9.71 -5.30
C LYS A 135 11.51 -8.42 -5.67
N PHE A 136 10.63 -8.47 -6.68
CA PHE A 136 9.83 -7.31 -7.08
C PHE A 136 8.93 -6.82 -5.93
N ALA A 137 8.19 -7.71 -5.29
CA ALA A 137 7.30 -7.36 -4.18
C ALA A 137 8.06 -6.74 -3.02
N SER A 138 9.20 -7.31 -2.66
CA SER A 138 10.08 -6.80 -1.60
C SER A 138 10.62 -5.41 -1.94
N ALA A 139 11.18 -5.24 -3.12
CA ALA A 139 11.75 -3.96 -3.57
C ALA A 139 10.70 -2.85 -3.69
N SER A 140 9.51 -3.19 -4.20
CA SER A 140 8.40 -2.21 -4.36
C SER A 140 7.80 -1.76 -3.02
N ASN A 141 7.94 -2.57 -1.98
CA ASN A 141 7.42 -2.27 -0.65
C ASN A 141 8.49 -1.73 0.32
N SER A 142 9.75 -1.72 -0.06
CA SER A 142 10.85 -1.25 0.79
C SER A 142 10.70 0.22 1.19
N GLU A 143 10.25 1.06 0.27
CA GLU A 143 10.00 2.48 0.53
C GLU A 143 8.76 2.72 1.38
N ALA A 144 7.75 1.88 1.27
CA ALA A 144 6.59 1.93 2.16
C ALA A 144 6.98 1.66 3.62
N GLN A 145 8.04 0.89 3.85
CA GLN A 145 8.65 0.73 5.17
C GLN A 145 9.50 1.96 5.56
N ALA A 146 10.20 2.56 4.61
CA ALA A 146 10.98 3.76 4.84
C ALA A 146 10.11 5.01 5.06
N GLN A 147 8.93 5.04 4.46
CA GLN A 147 7.93 6.11 4.59
C GLN A 147 6.91 5.87 5.71
N MET A 148 7.13 4.89 6.59
CA MET A 148 6.40 4.86 7.85
C MET A 148 6.46 6.25 8.46
N SER A 149 5.32 6.84 8.82
CA SER A 149 5.29 8.14 9.45
C SER A 149 6.23 8.15 10.66
N MET A 150 6.82 9.27 10.96
CA MET A 150 7.67 9.43 12.16
C MET A 150 6.91 8.98 13.42
N THR A 151 5.60 9.18 13.43
CA THR A 151 4.70 8.77 14.50
C THR A 151 4.58 7.25 14.62
N GLU A 152 4.45 6.53 13.51
CA GLU A 152 4.39 5.05 13.51
C GLU A 152 5.71 4.44 13.99
N ARG A 153 6.84 5.02 13.61
CA ARG A 153 8.16 4.60 14.10
C ARG A 153 8.30 4.88 15.58
N ALA A 154 7.95 6.08 16.04
CA ALA A 154 7.99 6.44 17.44
C ALA A 154 7.12 5.54 18.31
N THR A 155 5.92 5.18 17.85
CA THR A 155 5.04 4.24 18.54
C THR A 155 5.64 2.85 18.63
N LYS A 156 6.23 2.35 17.54
CA LYS A 156 6.89 1.05 17.51
C LYS A 156 8.11 1.01 18.43
N ASP A 157 8.92 2.06 18.42
CA ASP A 157 10.10 2.18 19.27
C ASP A 157 9.70 2.29 20.74
N ALA A 158 8.64 3.03 21.07
CA ALA A 158 8.11 3.12 22.42
C ALA A 158 7.63 1.78 22.97
N VAL A 159 6.93 0.97 22.17
CA VAL A 159 6.53 -0.39 22.54
C VAL A 159 7.75 -1.28 22.78
N SER A 160 8.74 -1.23 21.91
CA SER A 160 9.99 -2.00 22.05
C SER A 160 10.77 -1.60 23.31
N LEU A 161 10.86 -0.32 23.62
CA LEU A 161 11.52 0.20 24.83
C LEU A 161 10.78 -0.24 26.10
N ASN A 162 9.46 -0.20 26.09
CA ASN A 162 8.65 -0.65 27.21
C ASN A 162 8.83 -2.18 27.45
N ASP A 163 8.81 -2.98 26.41
CA ASP A 163 9.02 -4.42 26.51
C ASP A 163 10.43 -4.78 27.01
N SER A 164 11.42 -3.94 26.77
CA SER A 164 12.79 -4.13 27.24
C SER A 164 13.03 -3.63 28.68
N GLY A 165 12.07 -2.96 29.29
CA GLY A 165 12.20 -2.38 30.63
C GLY A 165 13.07 -1.14 30.73
N ILE A 166 13.55 -0.60 29.62
CA ILE A 166 14.44 0.60 29.59
C ILE A 166 13.73 1.83 30.15
N ILE A 167 12.43 1.94 29.92
CA ILE A 167 11.64 3.05 30.42
C ILE A 167 11.63 3.08 31.97
N ASP A 168 11.48 1.92 32.60
CA ASP A 168 11.48 1.79 34.05
C ASP A 168 12.82 2.19 34.65
N LEU A 169 13.93 1.85 34.01
CA LEU A 169 15.26 2.27 34.43
C LEU A 169 15.47 3.79 34.33
N TYR A 170 14.92 4.38 33.30
CA TYR A 170 15.00 5.82 33.10
C TYR A 170 14.22 6.63 34.13
N VAL A 171 13.00 6.19 34.42
CA VAL A 171 12.17 6.79 35.47
C VAL A 171 12.81 6.63 36.86
N GLY A 172 13.38 5.47 37.13
CA GLY A 172 14.13 5.23 38.36
C GLY A 172 15.33 6.16 38.54
N GLY A 173 16.03 6.50 37.46
CA GLY A 173 17.12 7.46 37.46
C GLY A 173 16.70 8.88 37.84
N GLU A 174 15.58 9.33 37.36
CA GLU A 174 15.03 10.66 37.71
C GLU A 174 14.65 10.76 39.21
N VAL A 175 14.06 9.71 39.75
CA VAL A 175 13.73 9.66 41.17
C VAL A 175 15.00 9.69 42.01
N GLY A 176 16.05 9.00 41.59
CA GLY A 176 17.35 9.05 42.26
C GLY A 176 17.95 10.45 42.29
N ASN A 177 17.85 11.18 41.21
CA ASN A 177 18.34 12.56 41.12
C ASN A 177 17.57 13.54 42.03
N SER A 178 16.30 13.29 42.26
CA SER A 178 15.51 14.15 43.15
C SER A 178 15.85 14.01 44.64
N LEU A 179 16.56 12.95 45.00
CA LEU A 179 16.99 12.69 46.36
C LEU A 179 18.35 13.26 46.71
N ASN A 180 19.11 13.74 45.73
CA ASN A 180 20.43 14.35 45.91
C ASN A 180 20.34 15.85 46.20
N ARG A 181 19.67 16.22 47.26
CA ARG A 181 19.53 17.63 47.66
C ARG A 181 20.30 17.94 48.90
#